data_8341ab8ab1ec0e21bb3b982ca7a36aeb
#
_entry.id   8341ab8ab1ec0e21bb3b982ca7a36aeb
#
_cell.length_a   1.000
_cell.length_b   1.000
_cell.length_c   1.000
_cell.angle_alpha   90.00
_cell.angle_beta   90.00
_cell.angle_gamma   90.00
#
_symmetry.space_group_name_H-M   'P 1'
#
loop_
_entity.id
_entity.type
_entity.pdbx_description
1 polymer ?
#
loop_
_entity_poly.entity_id
_entity_poly.type
_entity_poly.pdbx_seq_one_letter_code
_entity_poly.pdbx_strand_id
1 'polypeptide(L)'
;MVNIKEYRIVMPLTLDEYERGQLYTTAEYSKQETGGGEGVEILKNEPYTDHPEMGNGQYTYKIYRLASKVPGWVRALVPSTALELHEEAWNGFPRIRTVLTNKYLGDRFKIQLDSYHAEGINTMDNALHLPPEVLKKREIVHLDICTDKIDPKDYAAEHDPTKVKSVKTGRGPLAAGWANGHDPIMTVYKVFSCEFRVPGLQDRVENYVHKTNRNLILIFHRKLFCYLDKYFHMTMDDIRAHEERTQIELAESLRAAAEAKAAGTRAPRYVPLRERKFVHATRSALPVGFHYRFCRGSGQGE
;
A
#
# COMPACT_ATOMS: atom_id res chain seq x y z
N MET A 1 18.69 -11.65 -16.37
CA MET A 1 19.00 -12.04 -14.95
C MET A 1 18.08 -11.18 -14.09
N VAL A 2 17.31 -11.77 -13.17
CA VAL A 2 16.38 -10.99 -12.32
C VAL A 2 17.20 -10.01 -11.46
N ASN A 3 16.87 -8.73 -11.52
CA ASN A 3 17.48 -7.69 -10.70
C ASN A 3 16.78 -7.70 -9.32
N ILE A 4 17.53 -7.88 -8.24
CA ILE A 4 17.00 -7.97 -6.88
C ILE A 4 17.60 -6.84 -6.05
N LYS A 5 16.72 -6.01 -5.47
CA LYS A 5 17.12 -4.92 -4.57
C LYS A 5 16.54 -5.12 -3.19
N GLU A 6 17.39 -4.97 -2.18
CA GLU A 6 16.96 -4.90 -0.79
C GLU A 6 17.03 -3.43 -0.34
N TYR A 7 15.87 -2.84 -0.14
CA TYR A 7 15.76 -1.50 0.45
C TYR A 7 15.76 -1.60 1.96
N ARG A 8 16.59 -0.79 2.61
CA ARG A 8 16.64 -0.63 4.06
C ARG A 8 16.25 0.79 4.42
N ILE A 9 15.16 0.91 5.17
CA ILE A 9 14.59 2.19 5.54
C ILE A 9 14.55 2.28 7.07
N VAL A 10 15.28 3.21 7.63
CA VAL A 10 15.23 3.50 9.06
C VAL A 10 14.05 4.42 9.34
N MET A 11 13.28 4.12 10.38
CA MET A 11 12.10 4.88 10.77
C MET A 11 12.15 5.24 12.26
N PRO A 12 11.76 6.48 12.64
CA PRO A 12 11.70 6.91 14.04
C PRO A 12 10.39 6.47 14.71
N LEU A 13 10.14 5.16 14.72
CA LEU A 13 8.90 4.54 15.17
C LEU A 13 9.20 3.26 15.95
N THR A 14 8.26 2.84 16.81
CA THR A 14 8.19 1.47 17.30
C THR A 14 7.62 0.55 16.24
N LEU A 15 7.78 -0.77 16.39
CA LEU A 15 7.17 -1.75 15.49
C LEU A 15 5.64 -1.64 15.49
N ASP A 16 5.04 -1.46 16.65
CA ASP A 16 3.59 -1.31 16.82
C ASP A 16 3.05 -0.03 16.15
N GLU A 17 3.73 1.11 16.28
CA GLU A 17 3.40 2.34 15.55
C GLU A 17 3.52 2.15 14.04
N TYR A 18 4.55 1.44 13.59
CA TYR A 18 4.73 1.17 12.17
C TYR A 18 3.64 0.26 11.62
N GLU A 19 3.23 -0.79 12.36
CA GLU A 19 2.16 -1.70 11.95
C GLU A 19 0.86 -0.94 11.69
N ARG A 20 0.43 -0.09 12.62
CA ARG A 20 -0.74 0.78 12.44
C ARG A 20 -0.54 1.80 11.32
N GLY A 21 0.63 2.45 11.32
CA GLY A 21 0.97 3.49 10.35
C GLY A 21 0.98 3.00 8.91
N GLN A 22 1.50 1.80 8.65
CA GLN A 22 1.52 1.24 7.30
C GLN A 22 0.12 0.95 6.76
N LEU A 23 -0.78 0.39 7.59
CA LEU A 23 -2.16 0.11 7.21
C LEU A 23 -2.93 1.41 6.95
N TYR A 24 -2.83 2.36 7.88
CA TYR A 24 -3.41 3.70 7.72
C TYR A 24 -2.92 4.38 6.43
N THR A 25 -1.61 4.41 6.22
CA THR A 25 -1.00 5.07 5.06
C THR A 25 -1.39 4.40 3.75
N THR A 26 -1.50 3.06 3.74
CA THR A 26 -1.96 2.29 2.56
C THR A 26 -3.39 2.66 2.19
N ALA A 27 -4.28 2.78 3.18
CA ALA A 27 -5.66 3.20 2.97
C ALA A 27 -5.73 4.63 2.38
N GLU A 28 -5.03 5.57 2.98
CA GLU A 28 -4.99 6.96 2.51
C GLU A 28 -4.33 7.10 1.12
N TYR A 29 -3.29 6.32 0.84
CA TYR A 29 -2.65 6.30 -0.47
C TYR A 29 -3.59 5.77 -1.56
N SER A 30 -4.35 4.71 -1.25
CA SER A 30 -5.35 4.15 -2.17
C SER A 30 -6.44 5.16 -2.53
N LYS A 31 -6.88 5.99 -1.58
CA LYS A 31 -7.83 7.09 -1.83
C LYS A 31 -7.24 8.14 -2.77
N GLN A 32 -5.99 8.54 -2.57
CA GLN A 32 -5.31 9.53 -3.41
C GLN A 32 -5.11 9.06 -4.86
N GLU A 33 -4.90 7.76 -5.06
CA GLU A 33 -4.71 7.16 -6.39
C GLU A 33 -6.04 6.85 -7.10
N THR A 34 -7.20 7.00 -6.43
CA THR A 34 -8.51 6.65 -6.97
C THR A 34 -9.28 7.92 -7.38
N GLY A 35 -9.73 7.97 -8.63
CA GLY A 35 -10.55 9.05 -9.18
C GLY A 35 -10.49 9.09 -10.70
N GLY A 36 -11.47 9.73 -11.32
CA GLY A 36 -11.49 9.89 -12.78
C GLY A 36 -11.68 8.58 -13.57
N GLY A 37 -12.12 7.50 -12.92
CA GLY A 37 -12.28 6.18 -13.54
C GLY A 37 -11.06 5.27 -13.44
N GLU A 38 -10.02 5.73 -12.79
CA GLU A 38 -8.84 4.95 -12.40
C GLU A 38 -8.79 4.80 -10.89
N GLY A 39 -8.04 3.82 -10.40
CA GLY A 39 -7.83 3.64 -8.97
C GLY A 39 -7.62 2.21 -8.52
N VAL A 40 -7.84 2.02 -7.23
CA VAL A 40 -7.67 0.75 -6.54
C VAL A 40 -9.03 0.17 -6.17
N GLU A 41 -9.30 -1.05 -6.62
CA GLU A 41 -10.45 -1.84 -6.22
C GLU A 41 -10.00 -2.93 -5.26
N ILE A 42 -10.57 -2.98 -4.06
CA ILE A 42 -10.27 -4.01 -3.05
C ILE A 42 -11.35 -5.09 -3.16
N LEU A 43 -10.97 -6.27 -3.64
CA LEU A 43 -11.89 -7.39 -3.83
C LEU A 43 -11.97 -8.29 -2.60
N LYS A 44 -10.85 -8.45 -1.87
CA LYS A 44 -10.78 -9.22 -0.63
C LYS A 44 -9.95 -8.47 0.41
N ASN A 45 -10.38 -8.55 1.64
CA ASN A 45 -9.64 -8.11 2.83
C ASN A 45 -10.12 -8.99 4.00
N GLU A 46 -9.47 -10.13 4.18
CA GLU A 46 -9.94 -11.21 5.07
C GLU A 46 -8.78 -11.78 5.90
N PRO A 47 -9.01 -12.21 7.14
CA PRO A 47 -7.98 -12.86 7.93
C PRO A 47 -7.61 -14.22 7.33
N TYR A 48 -6.35 -14.62 7.52
CA TYR A 48 -5.86 -15.97 7.21
C TYR A 48 -5.12 -16.55 8.41
N THR A 49 -5.08 -17.88 8.48
CA THR A 49 -4.35 -18.63 9.52
C THR A 49 -3.45 -19.68 8.88
N ASP A 50 -2.42 -20.08 9.64
CA ASP A 50 -1.55 -21.21 9.32
C ASP A 50 -0.84 -21.14 7.97
N HIS A 51 -0.55 -19.93 7.47
CA HIS A 51 0.26 -19.79 6.26
C HIS A 51 1.70 -20.25 6.56
N PRO A 52 2.31 -21.16 5.75
CA PRO A 52 3.60 -21.80 6.08
C PRO A 52 4.75 -20.83 6.36
N GLU A 53 4.80 -19.69 5.67
CA GLU A 53 5.88 -18.72 5.82
C GLU A 53 5.47 -17.45 6.57
N MET A 54 4.17 -17.11 6.58
CA MET A 54 3.66 -15.84 7.08
C MET A 54 2.89 -15.97 8.39
N GLY A 55 2.62 -17.21 8.85
CA GLY A 55 1.81 -17.45 10.06
C GLY A 55 0.38 -17.00 9.90
N ASN A 56 -0.13 -16.22 10.86
CA ASN A 56 -1.48 -15.65 10.83
C ASN A 56 -1.41 -14.19 10.40
N GLY A 57 -2.46 -13.70 9.76
CA GLY A 57 -2.47 -12.31 9.32
C GLY A 57 -3.71 -11.94 8.52
N GLN A 58 -3.55 -10.91 7.70
CA GLN A 58 -4.59 -10.38 6.82
C GLN A 58 -4.19 -10.56 5.37
N TYR A 59 -5.04 -11.22 4.59
CA TYR A 59 -4.90 -11.34 3.15
C TYR A 59 -5.71 -10.27 2.45
N THR A 60 -5.11 -9.60 1.45
CA THR A 60 -5.81 -8.66 0.59
C THR A 60 -5.62 -9.02 -0.88
N TYR A 61 -6.69 -8.90 -1.66
CA TYR A 61 -6.64 -8.97 -3.11
C TYR A 61 -7.17 -7.68 -3.70
N LYS A 62 -6.33 -7.01 -4.51
CA LYS A 62 -6.64 -5.71 -5.12
C LYS A 62 -6.40 -5.71 -6.62
N ILE A 63 -7.15 -4.87 -7.32
CA ILE A 63 -6.90 -4.55 -8.73
C ILE A 63 -6.56 -3.08 -8.84
N TYR A 64 -5.42 -2.80 -9.47
CA TYR A 64 -4.99 -1.45 -9.80
C TYR A 64 -5.32 -1.14 -11.27
N ARG A 65 -6.17 -0.15 -11.50
CA ARG A 65 -6.49 0.42 -12.81
C ARG A 65 -5.86 1.80 -12.91
N LEU A 66 -4.60 1.86 -13.30
CA LEU A 66 -3.77 3.06 -13.29
C LEU A 66 -3.15 3.31 -14.68
N ALA A 67 -3.94 3.21 -15.74
CA ALA A 67 -3.50 3.33 -17.12
C ALA A 67 -2.77 4.66 -17.40
N SER A 68 -3.21 5.77 -16.78
CA SER A 68 -2.57 7.08 -16.92
C SER A 68 -1.17 7.14 -16.31
N LYS A 69 -0.88 6.29 -15.32
CA LYS A 69 0.43 6.19 -14.65
C LYS A 69 1.43 5.37 -15.45
N VAL A 70 0.95 4.54 -16.39
CA VAL A 70 1.80 3.73 -17.27
C VAL A 70 2.39 4.61 -18.37
N PRO A 71 3.72 4.58 -18.60
CA PRO A 71 4.35 5.38 -19.66
C PRO A 71 3.71 5.16 -21.02
N GLY A 72 3.61 6.22 -21.84
CA GLY A 72 2.99 6.17 -23.15
C GLY A 72 3.60 5.10 -24.07
N TRP A 73 4.90 4.90 -23.98
CA TRP A 73 5.60 3.88 -24.77
C TRP A 73 5.23 2.43 -24.35
N VAL A 74 4.86 2.20 -23.07
CA VAL A 74 4.32 0.89 -22.64
C VAL A 74 2.89 0.74 -23.13
N ARG A 75 2.06 1.79 -22.95
CA ARG A 75 0.66 1.77 -23.41
C ARG A 75 0.50 1.50 -24.89
N ALA A 76 1.46 1.95 -25.72
CA ALA A 76 1.47 1.71 -27.15
C ALA A 76 1.72 0.24 -27.54
N LEU A 77 2.26 -0.57 -26.61
CA LEU A 77 2.66 -1.96 -26.86
C LEU A 77 1.63 -2.99 -26.40
N VAL A 78 0.63 -2.57 -25.61
CA VAL A 78 -0.32 -3.50 -24.98
C VAL A 78 -1.75 -2.95 -25.10
N PRO A 79 -2.77 -3.83 -25.21
CA PRO A 79 -4.17 -3.39 -25.18
C PRO A 79 -4.53 -2.78 -23.81
N SER A 80 -5.58 -1.96 -23.75
CA SER A 80 -6.02 -1.29 -22.52
C SER A 80 -6.37 -2.28 -21.38
N THR A 81 -6.86 -3.47 -21.72
CA THR A 81 -7.13 -4.55 -20.76
C THR A 81 -5.87 -5.14 -20.12
N ALA A 82 -4.70 -4.89 -20.71
CA ALA A 82 -3.41 -5.30 -20.15
C ALA A 82 -2.81 -4.27 -19.17
N LEU A 83 -3.52 -3.18 -18.88
CA LEU A 83 -3.07 -2.12 -17.97
C LEU A 83 -3.63 -2.29 -16.53
N GLU A 84 -4.17 -3.45 -16.23
CA GLU A 84 -4.60 -3.82 -14.89
C GLU A 84 -3.51 -4.64 -14.19
N LEU A 85 -3.18 -4.26 -12.95
CA LEU A 85 -2.30 -5.04 -12.09
C LEU A 85 -3.14 -5.69 -10.98
N HIS A 86 -2.89 -6.96 -10.74
CA HIS A 86 -3.51 -7.73 -9.68
C HIS A 86 -2.51 -7.90 -8.54
N GLU A 87 -2.87 -7.45 -7.35
CA GLU A 87 -2.06 -7.54 -6.14
C GLU A 87 -2.67 -8.55 -5.19
N GLU A 88 -1.87 -9.49 -4.77
CA GLU A 88 -2.13 -10.34 -3.61
C GLU A 88 -1.13 -9.99 -2.52
N ALA A 89 -1.62 -9.72 -1.31
CA ALA A 89 -0.75 -9.40 -0.20
C ALA A 89 -1.13 -10.19 1.05
N TRP A 90 -0.11 -10.77 1.68
CA TRP A 90 -0.19 -11.47 2.96
C TRP A 90 0.53 -10.61 4.00
N ASN A 91 -0.22 -10.06 4.92
CA ASN A 91 0.29 -9.25 6.01
C ASN A 91 0.22 -10.03 7.32
N GLY A 92 1.29 -10.76 7.64
CA GLY A 92 1.55 -11.44 8.91
C GLY A 92 2.66 -10.72 9.66
N PHE A 93 2.38 -9.48 10.09
CA PHE A 93 3.39 -8.62 10.73
C PHE A 93 4.20 -9.40 11.79
N PRO A 94 5.54 -9.27 11.85
CA PRO A 94 6.41 -8.33 11.13
C PRO A 94 6.81 -8.74 9.70
N ARG A 95 6.24 -9.80 9.14
CA ARG A 95 6.49 -10.23 7.75
C ARG A 95 5.32 -9.84 6.85
N ILE A 96 5.64 -9.34 5.66
CA ILE A 96 4.65 -8.98 4.64
C ILE A 96 5.17 -9.45 3.29
N ARG A 97 4.32 -10.09 2.52
CA ARG A 97 4.57 -10.45 1.11
C ARG A 97 3.52 -9.82 0.23
N THR A 98 3.95 -9.18 -0.83
CA THR A 98 3.08 -8.63 -1.87
C THR A 98 3.53 -9.17 -3.22
N VAL A 99 2.59 -9.69 -4.00
CA VAL A 99 2.83 -10.20 -5.36
C VAL A 99 1.90 -9.46 -6.31
N LEU A 100 2.49 -8.83 -7.34
CA LEU A 100 1.72 -8.22 -8.43
C LEU A 100 1.90 -9.02 -9.70
N THR A 101 0.79 -9.29 -10.34
CA THR A 101 0.70 -10.01 -11.60
C THR A 101 -0.12 -9.24 -12.63
N ASN A 102 -0.06 -9.67 -13.87
CA ASN A 102 -0.86 -9.10 -14.95
C ASN A 102 -1.48 -10.25 -15.76
N LYS A 103 -2.80 -10.29 -15.86
CA LYS A 103 -3.51 -11.39 -16.54
C LYS A 103 -3.18 -11.53 -18.02
N TYR A 104 -2.91 -10.42 -18.70
CA TYR A 104 -2.55 -10.45 -20.12
C TYR A 104 -1.14 -10.99 -20.36
N LEU A 105 -0.20 -10.63 -19.50
CA LEU A 105 1.19 -11.08 -19.60
C LEU A 105 1.41 -12.49 -19.01
N GLY A 106 0.53 -12.93 -18.10
CA GLY A 106 0.65 -14.21 -17.42
C GLY A 106 2.01 -14.35 -16.73
N ASP A 107 2.62 -15.54 -16.86
CA ASP A 107 3.92 -15.86 -16.25
C ASP A 107 5.10 -15.02 -16.76
N ARG A 108 4.89 -14.17 -17.77
CA ARG A 108 5.92 -13.27 -18.29
C ARG A 108 6.10 -12.02 -17.45
N PHE A 109 5.19 -11.75 -16.50
CA PHE A 109 5.28 -10.59 -15.61
C PHE A 109 4.95 -10.96 -14.18
N LYS A 110 5.90 -10.67 -13.29
CA LYS A 110 5.71 -10.80 -11.85
C LYS A 110 6.54 -9.75 -11.13
N ILE A 111 5.93 -9.06 -10.19
CA ILE A 111 6.64 -8.27 -9.18
C ILE A 111 6.41 -8.95 -7.83
N GLN A 112 7.47 -9.08 -7.05
CA GLN A 112 7.36 -9.56 -5.67
C GLN A 112 8.10 -8.62 -4.73
N LEU A 113 7.45 -8.29 -3.62
CA LEU A 113 7.98 -7.47 -2.54
C LEU A 113 7.80 -8.22 -1.23
N ASP A 114 8.89 -8.71 -0.67
CA ASP A 114 8.93 -9.30 0.66
C ASP A 114 9.50 -8.29 1.66
N SER A 115 8.84 -8.13 2.79
CA SER A 115 9.24 -7.18 3.83
C SER A 115 9.38 -7.86 5.18
N TYR A 116 10.35 -7.37 5.96
CA TYR A 116 10.52 -7.70 7.37
C TYR A 116 10.81 -6.43 8.18
N HIS A 117 10.28 -6.37 9.38
CA HIS A 117 10.38 -5.21 10.25
C HIS A 117 11.07 -5.59 11.55
N ALA A 118 12.10 -4.85 11.94
CA ALA A 118 12.89 -5.12 13.13
C ALA A 118 13.27 -3.84 13.88
N GLU A 119 13.39 -3.93 15.18
CA GLU A 119 13.91 -2.85 16.02
C GLU A 119 15.39 -2.56 15.71
N GLY A 120 15.80 -1.32 15.95
CA GLY A 120 17.16 -0.85 15.76
C GLY A 120 17.53 -0.51 14.33
N ILE A 121 18.78 -0.07 14.14
CA ILE A 121 19.32 0.41 12.86
C ILE A 121 20.10 -0.70 12.18
N ASN A 122 19.60 -1.23 11.08
CA ASN A 122 20.28 -2.21 10.22
C ASN A 122 20.88 -3.41 10.98
N THR A 123 20.14 -3.90 11.98
CA THR A 123 20.63 -4.94 12.91
C THR A 123 20.79 -6.32 12.26
N MET A 124 20.19 -6.54 11.08
CA MET A 124 20.16 -7.85 10.43
C MET A 124 20.78 -7.78 9.03
N ASP A 125 21.72 -8.69 8.72
CA ASP A 125 22.23 -8.79 7.35
C ASP A 125 21.24 -9.48 6.40
N ASN A 126 20.67 -10.60 6.81
CA ASN A 126 19.69 -11.36 6.01
C ASN A 126 18.34 -11.49 6.75
N ALA A 127 17.63 -10.38 6.91
CA ALA A 127 16.37 -10.30 7.65
C ALA A 127 15.24 -11.18 7.07
N LEU A 128 15.28 -11.44 5.77
CA LEU A 128 14.26 -12.20 5.04
C LEU A 128 14.65 -13.66 4.80
N HIS A 129 15.81 -14.11 5.35
CA HIS A 129 16.30 -15.47 5.19
C HIS A 129 16.44 -15.90 3.72
N LEU A 130 16.94 -14.98 2.88
CA LEU A 130 17.15 -15.26 1.46
C LEU A 130 18.14 -16.42 1.25
N PRO A 131 17.90 -17.29 0.26
CA PRO A 131 18.84 -18.31 -0.14
C PRO A 131 20.20 -17.71 -0.53
N PRO A 132 21.33 -18.45 -0.35
CA PRO A 132 22.67 -17.91 -0.62
C PRO A 132 22.88 -17.35 -2.03
N GLU A 133 22.24 -17.96 -3.03
CA GLU A 133 22.33 -17.53 -4.43
C GLU A 133 21.56 -16.24 -4.71
N VAL A 134 20.50 -15.95 -3.95
CA VAL A 134 19.73 -14.69 -4.01
C VAL A 134 20.48 -13.63 -3.21
N LEU A 135 20.97 -13.98 -2.03
CA LEU A 135 21.71 -13.11 -1.13
C LEU A 135 22.94 -12.49 -1.82
N LYS A 136 23.68 -13.30 -2.60
CA LYS A 136 24.86 -12.83 -3.36
C LYS A 136 24.52 -11.88 -4.50
N LYS A 137 23.30 -11.93 -5.04
CA LYS A 137 22.87 -11.13 -6.21
C LYS A 137 22.13 -9.86 -5.81
N ARG A 138 21.70 -9.74 -4.56
CA ARG A 138 20.96 -8.56 -4.11
C ARG A 138 21.86 -7.34 -4.06
N GLU A 139 21.30 -6.22 -4.51
CA GLU A 139 21.84 -4.88 -4.27
C GLU A 139 21.19 -4.29 -3.02
N ILE A 140 21.97 -3.89 -2.01
CA ILE A 140 21.44 -3.20 -0.83
C ILE A 140 21.38 -1.71 -1.12
N VAL A 141 20.18 -1.14 -0.90
CA VAL A 141 19.90 0.29 -1.11
C VAL A 141 19.37 0.87 0.20
N HIS A 142 20.14 1.74 0.83
CA HIS A 142 19.68 2.49 1.99
C HIS A 142 18.82 3.68 1.52
N LEU A 143 17.64 3.84 2.12
CA LEU A 143 16.76 4.98 1.87
C LEU A 143 16.60 5.80 3.14
N ASP A 144 16.91 7.09 3.05
CA ASP A 144 16.72 8.06 4.12
C ASP A 144 15.50 8.95 3.81
N ILE A 145 14.49 8.86 4.66
CA ILE A 145 13.24 9.63 4.51
C ILE A 145 13.46 11.14 4.63
N CYS A 146 14.58 11.57 5.25
CA CYS A 146 14.94 12.97 5.42
C CYS A 146 15.67 13.53 4.19
N THR A 147 16.77 12.89 3.79
CA THR A 147 17.74 13.48 2.85
C THR A 147 17.60 13.02 1.41
N ASP A 148 17.01 11.83 1.15
CA ASP A 148 16.86 11.31 -0.21
C ASP A 148 15.94 12.17 -1.06
N LYS A 149 16.33 12.38 -2.31
CA LYS A 149 15.54 13.18 -3.26
C LYS A 149 14.36 12.37 -3.81
N ILE A 150 13.22 13.04 -3.94
CA ILE A 150 12.04 12.57 -4.68
C ILE A 150 11.87 13.43 -5.93
N ASP A 151 11.10 12.93 -6.90
CA ASP A 151 10.75 13.71 -8.10
C ASP A 151 9.95 14.96 -7.66
N PRO A 152 10.29 16.18 -8.13
CA PRO A 152 9.57 17.40 -7.76
C PRO A 152 8.05 17.35 -8.00
N LYS A 153 7.58 16.59 -8.99
CA LYS A 153 6.14 16.41 -9.25
C LYS A 153 5.40 15.63 -8.14
N ASP A 154 6.14 14.82 -7.37
CA ASP A 154 5.62 13.98 -6.28
C ASP A 154 5.85 14.64 -4.91
N TYR A 155 6.45 15.83 -4.87
CA TYR A 155 6.74 16.55 -3.65
C TYR A 155 5.50 17.26 -3.11
N ALA A 156 5.26 17.10 -1.80
CA ALA A 156 4.26 17.86 -1.04
C ALA A 156 4.84 18.21 0.34
N ALA A 157 4.70 19.47 0.74
CA ALA A 157 5.30 19.96 1.98
C ALA A 157 4.73 19.29 3.24
N GLU A 158 3.45 18.91 3.21
CA GLU A 158 2.78 18.16 4.27
C GLU A 158 3.26 16.70 4.40
N HIS A 159 4.03 16.21 3.42
CA HIS A 159 4.65 14.88 3.41
C HIS A 159 6.19 14.96 3.46
N ASP A 160 6.73 16.11 3.88
CA ASP A 160 8.16 16.33 4.03
C ASP A 160 8.58 16.18 5.51
N PRO A 161 9.28 15.09 5.89
CA PRO A 161 9.72 14.89 7.27
C PRO A 161 10.61 16.00 7.83
N THR A 162 11.24 16.80 6.96
CA THR A 162 12.06 17.95 7.39
C THR A 162 11.24 19.16 7.79
N LYS A 163 9.93 19.16 7.54
CA LYS A 163 9.01 20.26 7.82
C LYS A 163 7.91 19.89 8.80
N VAL A 164 7.63 18.59 8.96
CA VAL A 164 6.55 18.09 9.80
C VAL A 164 7.08 17.72 11.18
N LYS A 165 6.39 18.22 12.21
CA LYS A 165 6.58 17.85 13.62
C LYS A 165 5.30 17.20 14.13
N SER A 166 5.39 16.01 14.68
CA SER A 166 4.28 15.38 15.39
C SER A 166 4.01 16.11 16.69
N VAL A 167 2.79 16.59 16.87
CA VAL A 167 2.36 17.26 18.10
C VAL A 167 2.17 16.25 19.24
N LYS A 168 1.71 15.04 18.90
CA LYS A 168 1.42 13.97 19.86
C LYS A 168 2.67 13.30 20.43
N THR A 169 3.71 13.17 19.61
CA THR A 169 4.94 12.47 20.01
C THR A 169 6.15 13.37 20.16
N GLY A 170 6.08 14.61 19.67
CA GLY A 170 7.20 15.56 19.64
C GLY A 170 8.26 15.26 18.57
N ARG A 171 8.15 14.14 17.81
CA ARG A 171 9.13 13.73 16.80
C ARG A 171 9.10 14.64 15.58
N GLY A 172 10.28 14.91 15.01
CA GLY A 172 10.46 15.84 13.89
C GLY A 172 10.52 17.32 14.31
N PRO A 173 10.76 18.24 13.37
CA PRO A 173 11.23 17.98 12.02
C PRO A 173 12.54 17.20 11.99
N LEU A 174 12.72 16.31 11.03
CA LEU A 174 13.95 15.55 10.90
C LEU A 174 15.03 16.38 10.22
N ALA A 175 16.28 16.19 10.64
CA ALA A 175 17.47 16.81 10.04
C ALA A 175 18.46 15.72 9.59
N ALA A 176 19.44 16.08 8.77
CA ALA A 176 20.48 15.13 8.37
C ALA A 176 21.14 14.48 9.61
N GLY A 177 21.33 13.16 9.58
CA GLY A 177 21.86 12.39 10.71
C GLY A 177 20.86 12.13 11.85
N TRP A 178 19.60 12.41 11.68
CA TRP A 178 18.53 12.29 12.68
C TRP A 178 18.48 10.92 13.38
N ALA A 179 18.88 9.85 12.68
CA ALA A 179 18.82 8.49 13.22
C ALA A 179 19.83 8.24 14.36
N ASN A 180 20.88 9.06 14.48
CA ASN A 180 21.87 8.90 15.51
C ASN A 180 21.30 9.30 16.89
N GLY A 181 21.16 8.31 17.78
CA GLY A 181 20.62 8.53 19.13
C GLY A 181 19.11 8.78 19.19
N HIS A 182 18.37 8.56 18.11
CA HIS A 182 16.91 8.64 18.12
C HIS A 182 16.29 7.39 18.76
N ASP A 183 15.30 7.59 19.61
CA ASP A 183 14.50 6.54 20.23
C ASP A 183 13.01 6.99 20.23
N PRO A 184 12.07 6.15 19.78
CA PRO A 184 12.25 4.80 19.23
C PRO A 184 12.85 4.81 17.81
N ILE A 185 13.45 3.68 17.41
CA ILE A 185 14.00 3.51 16.08
C ILE A 185 13.87 2.06 15.61
N MET A 186 13.54 1.88 14.34
CA MET A 186 13.39 0.58 13.69
C MET A 186 13.92 0.61 12.26
N THR A 187 14.13 -0.56 11.67
CA THR A 187 14.48 -0.73 10.26
C THR A 187 13.46 -1.60 9.54
N VAL A 188 13.07 -1.13 8.36
CA VAL A 188 12.25 -1.86 7.39
C VAL A 188 13.18 -2.45 6.33
N TYR A 189 13.16 -3.76 6.17
CA TYR A 189 13.86 -4.50 5.12
C TYR A 189 12.86 -4.89 4.04
N LYS A 190 13.10 -4.48 2.78
CA LYS A 190 12.21 -4.80 1.66
C LYS A 190 13.02 -5.37 0.50
N VAL A 191 12.81 -6.65 0.21
CA VAL A 191 13.39 -7.29 -0.97
C VAL A 191 12.40 -7.20 -2.13
N PHE A 192 12.81 -6.52 -3.16
CA PHE A 192 12.04 -6.28 -4.36
C PHE A 192 12.63 -7.00 -5.56
N SER A 193 11.82 -7.73 -6.28
CA SER A 193 12.16 -8.33 -7.56
C SER A 193 11.10 -8.03 -8.61
N CYS A 194 11.54 -7.84 -9.85
CA CYS A 194 10.68 -7.66 -11.01
C CYS A 194 11.15 -8.60 -12.12
N GLU A 195 10.24 -9.41 -12.61
CA GLU A 195 10.44 -10.27 -13.77
C GLU A 195 9.54 -9.78 -14.92
N PHE A 196 10.16 -9.44 -16.03
CA PHE A 196 9.44 -9.06 -17.26
C PHE A 196 10.06 -9.79 -18.46
N ARG A 197 9.48 -10.92 -18.84
CA ARG A 197 10.03 -11.84 -19.86
C ARG A 197 9.45 -11.56 -21.25
N VAL A 198 9.64 -10.33 -21.76
CA VAL A 198 9.28 -9.97 -23.14
C VAL A 198 10.54 -9.58 -23.89
N PRO A 199 10.94 -10.34 -24.95
CA PRO A 199 12.17 -10.08 -25.70
C PRO A 199 12.26 -8.63 -26.20
N GLY A 200 13.42 -8.01 -26.05
CA GLY A 200 13.70 -6.64 -26.48
C GLY A 200 13.14 -5.53 -25.57
N LEU A 201 12.34 -5.85 -24.55
CA LEU A 201 11.74 -4.88 -23.66
C LEU A 201 12.11 -5.10 -22.18
N GLN A 202 12.68 -6.26 -21.85
CA GLN A 202 12.94 -6.68 -20.48
C GLN A 202 13.68 -5.62 -19.67
N ASP A 203 14.90 -5.28 -20.05
CA ASP A 203 15.76 -4.37 -19.29
C ASP A 203 15.12 -2.98 -19.13
N ARG A 204 14.46 -2.50 -20.20
CA ARG A 204 13.80 -1.19 -20.17
C ARG A 204 12.65 -1.14 -19.20
N VAL A 205 11.81 -2.19 -19.18
CA VAL A 205 10.66 -2.28 -18.27
C VAL A 205 11.13 -2.52 -16.84
N GLU A 206 12.02 -3.49 -16.59
CA GLU A 206 12.52 -3.79 -15.26
C GLU A 206 13.22 -2.57 -14.64
N ASN A 207 14.08 -1.86 -15.39
CA ASN A 207 14.73 -0.64 -14.89
C ASN A 207 13.72 0.47 -14.57
N TYR A 208 12.69 0.65 -15.40
CA TYR A 208 11.62 1.61 -15.12
C TYR A 208 10.86 1.24 -13.85
N VAL A 209 10.50 -0.03 -13.69
CA VAL A 209 9.77 -0.54 -12.51
C VAL A 209 10.63 -0.38 -11.25
N HIS A 210 11.91 -0.73 -11.27
CA HIS A 210 12.83 -0.53 -10.13
C HIS A 210 12.94 0.93 -9.71
N LYS A 211 13.10 1.86 -10.70
CA LYS A 211 13.16 3.30 -10.42
C LYS A 211 11.86 3.82 -9.80
N THR A 212 10.73 3.41 -10.36
CA THR A 212 9.40 3.81 -9.87
C THR A 212 9.17 3.27 -8.46
N ASN A 213 9.48 1.98 -8.23
CA ASN A 213 9.29 1.35 -6.93
C ASN A 213 10.15 2.01 -5.84
N ARG A 214 11.43 2.34 -6.11
CA ARG A 214 12.27 3.10 -5.17
C ARG A 214 11.60 4.41 -4.74
N ASN A 215 11.07 5.17 -5.70
CA ASN A 215 10.41 6.43 -5.44
C ASN A 215 9.11 6.23 -4.62
N LEU A 216 8.31 5.22 -4.96
CA LEU A 216 7.09 4.87 -4.24
C LEU A 216 7.38 4.47 -2.79
N ILE A 217 8.41 3.64 -2.55
CA ILE A 217 8.83 3.26 -1.20
C ILE A 217 9.21 4.51 -0.39
N LEU A 218 10.00 5.41 -0.96
CA LEU A 218 10.44 6.61 -0.25
C LEU A 218 9.27 7.55 0.09
N ILE A 219 8.38 7.82 -0.87
CA ILE A 219 7.18 8.64 -0.68
C ILE A 219 6.27 8.02 0.39
N PHE A 220 6.05 6.71 0.32
CA PHE A 220 5.23 5.99 1.28
C PHE A 220 5.73 6.16 2.72
N HIS A 221 7.03 5.97 2.96
CA HIS A 221 7.61 6.08 4.31
C HIS A 221 7.65 7.53 4.81
N ARG A 222 7.81 8.51 3.92
CA ARG A 222 7.64 9.93 4.27
C ARG A 222 6.21 10.24 4.72
N LYS A 223 5.21 9.80 3.95
CA LYS A 223 3.80 9.95 4.33
C LYS A 223 3.49 9.25 5.65
N LEU A 224 4.00 8.02 5.82
CA LEU A 224 3.81 7.26 7.05
C LEU A 224 4.30 8.03 8.27
N PHE A 225 5.51 8.60 8.22
CA PHE A 225 6.01 9.45 9.29
C PHE A 225 5.17 10.71 9.48
N CYS A 226 4.84 11.42 8.39
CA CYS A 226 4.07 12.67 8.46
C CYS A 226 2.61 12.47 8.92
N TYR A 227 2.08 11.26 8.79
CA TYR A 227 0.75 10.89 9.29
C TYR A 227 0.74 10.41 10.75
N LEU A 228 1.87 10.44 11.46
CA LEU A 228 2.00 9.89 12.81
C LEU A 228 0.88 10.38 13.74
N ASP A 229 0.57 11.66 13.77
CA ASP A 229 -0.49 12.22 14.60
C ASP A 229 -1.90 11.70 14.26
N LYS A 230 -2.10 11.17 13.05
CA LYS A 230 -3.39 10.66 12.60
C LYS A 230 -3.69 9.27 13.14
N TYR A 231 -2.67 8.40 13.21
CA TYR A 231 -2.84 7.01 13.60
C TYR A 231 -2.26 6.66 14.99
N PHE A 232 -1.52 7.56 15.63
CA PHE A 232 -0.79 7.30 16.88
C PHE A 232 -1.67 6.70 18.00
N HIS A 233 -2.90 7.19 18.16
CA HIS A 233 -3.84 6.72 19.18
C HIS A 233 -4.86 5.68 18.67
N MET A 234 -4.76 5.30 17.40
CA MET A 234 -5.68 4.29 16.85
C MET A 234 -5.30 2.91 17.39
N THR A 235 -6.32 2.16 17.79
CA THR A 235 -6.19 0.71 18.02
C THR A 235 -6.18 -0.05 16.69
N MET A 236 -5.85 -1.35 16.72
CA MET A 236 -5.97 -2.17 15.50
C MET A 236 -7.43 -2.27 15.04
N ASP A 237 -8.41 -2.26 15.94
CA ASP A 237 -9.82 -2.25 15.58
C ASP A 237 -10.20 -0.92 14.87
N ASP A 238 -9.67 0.21 15.32
CA ASP A 238 -9.85 1.51 14.63
C ASP A 238 -9.25 1.49 13.23
N ILE A 239 -8.07 0.88 13.08
CA ILE A 239 -7.41 0.69 11.77
C ILE A 239 -8.26 -0.19 10.87
N ARG A 240 -8.79 -1.31 11.35
CA ARG A 240 -9.67 -2.20 10.57
C ARG A 240 -10.96 -1.48 10.15
N ALA A 241 -11.58 -0.74 11.05
CA ALA A 241 -12.73 0.09 10.72
C ALA A 241 -12.40 1.18 9.69
N HIS A 242 -11.18 1.73 9.72
CA HIS A 242 -10.71 2.69 8.71
C HIS A 242 -10.49 2.03 7.34
N GLU A 243 -9.91 0.84 7.29
CA GLU A 243 -9.74 0.06 6.05
C GLU A 243 -11.10 -0.29 5.42
N GLU A 244 -12.07 -0.75 6.21
CA GLU A 244 -13.42 -1.07 5.73
C GLU A 244 -14.11 0.16 5.13
N ARG A 245 -14.10 1.29 5.84
CA ARG A 245 -14.63 2.56 5.31
C ARG A 245 -13.95 2.95 4.00
N THR A 246 -12.63 2.81 3.93
CA THR A 246 -11.86 3.09 2.72
C THR A 246 -12.29 2.20 1.57
N GLN A 247 -12.48 0.91 1.79
CA GLN A 247 -12.94 -0.03 0.76
C GLN A 247 -14.30 0.40 0.17
N ILE A 248 -15.24 0.80 1.04
CA ILE A 248 -16.56 1.31 0.61
C ILE A 248 -16.40 2.59 -0.23
N GLU A 249 -15.61 3.56 0.24
CA GLU A 249 -15.37 4.82 -0.46
C GLU A 249 -14.74 4.62 -1.85
N LEU A 250 -13.78 3.70 -1.96
CA LEU A 250 -13.13 3.36 -3.23
C LEU A 250 -14.14 2.74 -4.21
N ALA A 251 -14.93 1.78 -3.74
CA ALA A 251 -15.95 1.11 -4.56
C ALA A 251 -17.00 2.11 -5.08
N GLU A 252 -17.47 3.01 -4.22
CA GLU A 252 -18.41 4.07 -4.61
C GLU A 252 -17.80 5.03 -5.64
N SER A 253 -16.54 5.43 -5.46
CA SER A 253 -15.85 6.33 -6.39
C SER A 253 -15.70 5.69 -7.77
N LEU A 254 -15.33 4.41 -7.84
CA LEU A 254 -15.20 3.67 -9.10
C LEU A 254 -16.57 3.49 -9.78
N ARG A 255 -17.63 3.19 -9.01
CA ARG A 255 -18.99 3.07 -9.53
C ARG A 255 -19.50 4.39 -10.11
N ALA A 256 -19.34 5.49 -9.38
CA ALA A 256 -19.74 6.81 -9.86
C ALA A 256 -18.98 7.22 -11.13
N ALA A 257 -17.71 6.84 -11.25
CA ALA A 257 -16.94 7.08 -12.47
C ALA A 257 -17.43 6.23 -13.66
N ALA A 258 -17.82 4.98 -13.42
CA ALA A 258 -18.40 4.11 -14.46
C ALA A 258 -19.76 4.64 -14.95
N GLU A 259 -20.63 5.08 -14.02
CA GLU A 259 -21.93 5.71 -14.33
C GLU A 259 -21.75 6.99 -15.14
N ALA A 260 -20.83 7.87 -14.75
CA ALA A 260 -20.51 9.09 -15.50
C ALA A 260 -20.02 8.80 -16.91
N LYS A 261 -19.16 7.78 -17.07
CA LYS A 261 -18.68 7.34 -18.40
C LYS A 261 -19.83 6.82 -19.27
N ALA A 262 -20.74 6.03 -18.70
CA ALA A 262 -21.92 5.53 -19.41
C ALA A 262 -22.87 6.66 -19.84
N ALA A 263 -22.98 7.71 -19.00
CA ALA A 263 -23.77 8.90 -19.28
C ALA A 263 -23.08 9.93 -20.20
N GLY A 264 -21.85 9.67 -20.65
CA GLY A 264 -21.07 10.61 -21.46
C GLY A 264 -20.63 11.88 -20.71
N THR A 265 -20.64 11.86 -19.38
CA THR A 265 -20.24 12.97 -18.51
C THR A 265 -18.84 12.77 -17.95
N ARG A 266 -18.25 13.85 -17.40
CA ARG A 266 -16.93 13.77 -16.79
C ARG A 266 -17.00 12.97 -15.49
N ALA A 267 -16.12 11.96 -15.34
CA ALA A 267 -16.00 11.20 -14.11
C ALA A 267 -15.64 12.13 -12.92
N PRO A 268 -16.31 11.98 -11.77
CA PRO A 268 -16.03 12.78 -10.59
C PRO A 268 -14.61 12.48 -10.06
N ARG A 269 -14.00 13.49 -9.43
CA ARG A 269 -12.81 13.26 -8.59
C ARG A 269 -13.26 12.53 -7.33
N TYR A 270 -12.32 11.82 -6.69
CA TYR A 270 -12.56 11.23 -5.37
C TYR A 270 -13.02 12.33 -4.39
N VAL A 271 -14.18 12.12 -3.74
CA VAL A 271 -14.73 13.00 -2.71
C VAL A 271 -14.96 12.18 -1.44
N PRO A 272 -14.32 12.51 -0.32
CA PRO A 272 -14.52 11.82 0.96
C PRO A 272 -15.98 11.86 1.41
N LEU A 273 -16.47 10.80 2.05
CA LEU A 273 -17.86 10.73 2.55
C LEU A 273 -18.24 11.88 3.50
N ARG A 274 -17.27 12.44 4.26
CA ARG A 274 -17.50 13.55 5.20
C ARG A 274 -17.92 14.88 4.52
N GLU A 275 -17.61 15.07 3.26
CA GLU A 275 -17.94 16.29 2.51
C GLU A 275 -19.24 16.17 1.72
N ARG A 276 -19.84 15.00 1.64
CA ARG A 276 -21.15 14.82 1.01
C ARG A 276 -22.23 15.30 1.98
N LYS A 277 -22.69 16.54 1.81
CA LYS A 277 -23.97 16.98 2.41
C LYS A 277 -25.03 15.98 1.95
N PHE A 278 -25.67 15.32 2.92
CA PHE A 278 -26.87 14.51 2.64
C PHE A 278 -27.91 15.39 1.96
N VAL A 279 -27.96 15.34 0.65
CA VAL A 279 -29.12 15.82 -0.09
C VAL A 279 -30.20 14.78 0.18
N HIS A 280 -31.13 15.12 1.05
CA HIS A 280 -32.33 14.33 1.30
C HIS A 280 -33.04 14.09 -0.04
N ALA A 281 -32.87 12.92 -0.64
CA ALA A 281 -33.78 12.38 -1.61
C ALA A 281 -34.97 11.84 -0.83
N THR A 282 -36.06 12.61 -0.86
CA THR A 282 -37.37 12.19 -0.40
C THR A 282 -37.85 10.97 -1.18
N ARG A 283 -38.19 9.93 -0.39
CA ARG A 283 -39.12 8.83 -0.64
C ARG A 283 -39.32 8.32 -2.08
N SER A 284 -38.89 7.08 -2.32
CA SER A 284 -39.88 6.05 -2.73
C SER A 284 -39.25 4.65 -2.67
N ALA A 285 -39.99 3.78 -1.99
CA ALA A 285 -40.08 2.32 -2.13
C ALA A 285 -38.83 1.45 -1.88
N LEU A 286 -38.75 0.88 -0.70
CA LEU A 286 -38.09 -0.40 -0.41
C LEU A 286 -38.94 -1.57 -0.96
N PRO A 287 -38.29 -2.65 -1.41
CA PRO A 287 -38.83 -3.99 -1.22
C PRO A 287 -38.04 -4.75 -0.13
N VAL A 288 -38.86 -5.31 0.67
CA VAL A 288 -38.76 -6.22 1.79
C VAL A 288 -37.73 -7.37 1.61
N GLY A 289 -36.96 -7.63 2.66
CA GLY A 289 -36.74 -8.99 3.11
C GLY A 289 -35.35 -9.56 2.98
N PHE A 290 -34.54 -9.45 4.04
CA PHE A 290 -33.71 -10.57 4.46
C PHE A 290 -33.53 -10.52 6.00
N HIS A 291 -34.18 -11.48 6.67
CA HIS A 291 -34.05 -11.74 8.10
C HIS A 291 -32.75 -12.53 8.35
N TYR A 292 -31.84 -11.97 9.12
CA TYR A 292 -30.83 -12.76 9.82
C TYR A 292 -31.32 -13.10 11.22
N ARG A 293 -31.59 -14.39 11.47
CA ARG A 293 -31.87 -14.95 12.80
C ARG A 293 -30.59 -15.03 13.60
N PHE A 294 -30.55 -14.31 14.71
CA PHE A 294 -29.63 -14.57 15.81
C PHE A 294 -30.09 -15.85 16.55
N CYS A 295 -29.27 -16.89 16.54
CA CYS A 295 -29.41 -17.99 17.51
C CYS A 295 -28.72 -17.60 18.83
N ARG A 296 -29.50 -17.27 19.83
CA ARG A 296 -29.05 -17.29 21.22
C ARG A 296 -29.06 -18.74 21.68
N GLY A 297 -27.91 -19.30 22.02
CA GLY A 297 -27.79 -20.51 22.81
C GLY A 297 -27.89 -20.15 24.30
N SER A 298 -28.99 -20.52 24.90
CA SER A 298 -29.16 -20.55 26.36
C SER A 298 -28.59 -21.86 26.89
N GLY A 299 -27.56 -21.77 27.73
CA GLY A 299 -27.12 -22.88 28.57
C GLY A 299 -27.86 -22.84 29.86
N GLN A 300 -28.36 -23.98 30.30
CA GLN A 300 -28.59 -24.33 31.70
C GLN A 300 -28.28 -25.81 31.86
N GLY A 301 -27.39 -26.13 32.72
CA GLY A 301 -27.48 -26.79 34.03
C GLY A 301 -27.42 -28.33 33.95
N GLU A 302 -26.40 -28.86 34.42
CA GLU A 302 -26.22 -29.74 35.61
C GLU A 302 -24.74 -30.07 35.74
#